data_0aa78fa43fe518217356a2d0ead0d866
#
_entry.id   0aa78fa43fe518217356a2d0ead0d866
#
_cell.length_a   1.000
_cell.length_b   1.000
_cell.length_c   1.000
_cell.angle_alpha   90.00
_cell.angle_beta   90.00
_cell.angle_gamma   90.00
#
_symmetry.space_group_name_H-M   'P 1'
#
loop_
_entity.id
_entity.type
_entity.pdbx_description
1 polymer ?
#
loop_
_entity_poly.entity_id
_entity_poly.type
_entity_poly.pdbx_seq_one_letter_code
_entity_poly.pdbx_strand_id
1 'polypeptide(L)'
;VNIAELNIKQISEQLTLSVDRVMSEGSLYDKDLSALAIKQSRGDLIEAIFLMRAYRTTLPRIGSSKPIETSKMLCLRRISATFKDIPGKQKLGPTFDYTHRLLDFKLLADGEYEKAKIEKYDDKEIPHVLSFLNKEGLIQKEIPSGKTSKDITRNPINFPLTRSERLQSLSRGDEGFLLGLAYSTQR
;
A
#
# COMPACT_ATOMS: atom_id res chain seq x y z
N VAL A 1 37.38 -4.64 -6.94
CA VAL A 1 36.85 -4.33 -5.62
C VAL A 1 35.83 -5.41 -5.28
N ASN A 2 36.09 -6.19 -4.24
CA ASN A 2 35.22 -7.31 -3.84
C ASN A 2 34.14 -6.71 -2.89
N ILE A 3 33.09 -6.19 -3.46
CA ILE A 3 31.95 -5.64 -2.69
C ILE A 3 31.02 -6.80 -2.34
N ALA A 4 30.69 -6.95 -1.06
CA ALA A 4 29.75 -7.97 -0.61
C ALA A 4 28.34 -7.70 -1.18
N GLU A 5 27.67 -8.76 -1.59
CA GLU A 5 26.28 -8.66 -2.03
C GLU A 5 25.36 -8.24 -0.86
N LEU A 6 24.32 -7.44 -1.19
CA LEU A 6 23.27 -7.12 -0.24
C LEU A 6 22.57 -8.40 0.22
N ASN A 7 22.39 -8.54 1.53
CA ASN A 7 21.58 -9.63 2.06
C ASN A 7 20.09 -9.23 2.14
N ILE A 8 19.24 -10.24 2.28
CA ILE A 8 17.78 -10.06 2.30
C ILE A 8 17.35 -9.11 3.42
N LYS A 9 17.95 -9.22 4.61
CA LYS A 9 17.63 -8.39 5.75
C LYS A 9 17.97 -6.90 5.51
N GLN A 10 19.11 -6.62 4.87
CA GLN A 10 19.45 -5.24 4.50
C GLN A 10 18.42 -4.63 3.53
N ILE A 11 17.97 -5.40 2.52
CA ILE A 11 16.93 -4.95 1.59
C ILE A 11 15.62 -4.72 2.32
N SER A 12 15.20 -5.67 3.13
CA SER A 12 13.94 -5.61 3.89
C SER A 12 13.89 -4.41 4.84
N GLU A 13 15.00 -4.05 5.49
CA GLU A 13 15.05 -2.97 6.47
C GLU A 13 15.35 -1.59 5.88
N GLN A 14 16.10 -1.52 4.80
CA GLN A 14 16.54 -0.24 4.23
C GLN A 14 15.72 0.19 3.01
N LEU A 15 15.13 -0.75 2.27
CA LEU A 15 14.30 -0.47 1.10
C LEU A 15 12.82 -0.73 1.39
N THR A 16 12.33 -0.28 2.54
CA THR A 16 10.97 -0.59 3.04
C THR A 16 9.87 -0.21 2.07
N LEU A 17 9.94 0.97 1.43
CA LEU A 17 8.94 1.41 0.45
C LEU A 17 8.94 0.52 -0.80
N SER A 18 10.10 0.05 -1.24
CA SER A 18 10.21 -0.89 -2.36
C SER A 18 9.63 -2.25 -2.00
N VAL A 19 9.92 -2.75 -0.80
CA VAL A 19 9.36 -4.01 -0.29
C VAL A 19 7.84 -3.92 -0.17
N ASP A 20 7.30 -2.84 0.39
CA ASP A 20 5.86 -2.61 0.53
C ASP A 20 5.16 -2.56 -0.84
N ARG A 21 5.78 -1.89 -1.82
CA ARG A 21 5.27 -1.85 -3.18
C ARG A 21 5.22 -3.23 -3.83
N VAL A 22 6.30 -3.99 -3.72
CA VAL A 22 6.37 -5.35 -4.29
C VAL A 22 5.37 -6.29 -3.63
N MET A 23 5.17 -6.20 -2.30
CA MET A 23 4.12 -6.94 -1.60
C MET A 23 2.73 -6.58 -2.10
N SER A 24 2.40 -5.29 -2.17
CA SER A 24 1.08 -4.81 -2.54
C SER A 24 0.72 -5.16 -3.98
N GLU A 25 1.59 -4.83 -4.93
CA GLU A 25 1.36 -5.10 -6.35
C GLU A 25 1.49 -6.59 -6.70
N GLY A 26 2.36 -7.33 -6.00
CA GLY A 26 2.49 -8.78 -6.11
C GLY A 26 1.32 -9.54 -5.48
N SER A 27 0.54 -8.88 -4.62
CA SER A 27 -0.54 -9.49 -3.82
C SER A 27 -0.07 -10.71 -3.01
N LEU A 28 1.12 -10.65 -2.49
CA LEU A 28 1.72 -11.65 -1.62
C LEU A 28 2.47 -10.93 -0.48
N TYR A 29 1.88 -10.92 0.70
CA TYR A 29 2.30 -10.09 1.83
C TYR A 29 3.32 -10.82 2.70
N ASP A 30 4.54 -10.93 2.16
CA ASP A 30 5.70 -11.50 2.84
C ASP A 30 6.93 -10.64 2.55
N LYS A 31 7.51 -10.05 3.60
CA LYS A 31 8.65 -9.11 3.48
C LYS A 31 9.91 -9.79 2.98
N ASP A 32 10.19 -11.00 3.44
CA ASP A 32 11.41 -11.71 3.09
C ASP A 32 11.36 -12.20 1.64
N LEU A 33 10.20 -12.71 1.19
CA LEU A 33 10.00 -13.08 -0.20
C LEU A 33 10.06 -11.87 -1.12
N SER A 34 9.51 -10.72 -0.70
CA SER A 34 9.58 -9.48 -1.48
C SER A 34 11.01 -8.96 -1.57
N ALA A 35 11.76 -8.99 -0.47
CA ALA A 35 13.17 -8.62 -0.48
C ALA A 35 14.01 -9.58 -1.33
N LEU A 36 13.68 -10.88 -1.31
CA LEU A 36 14.29 -11.88 -2.20
C LEU A 36 14.00 -11.57 -3.67
N ALA A 37 12.77 -11.24 -4.02
CA ALA A 37 12.40 -10.87 -5.38
C ALA A 37 13.15 -9.62 -5.85
N ILE A 38 13.28 -8.59 -5.00
CA ILE A 38 14.06 -7.39 -5.28
C ILE A 38 15.54 -7.74 -5.50
N LYS A 39 16.11 -8.61 -4.67
CA LYS A 39 17.49 -9.07 -4.84
C LYS A 39 17.66 -9.81 -6.15
N GLN A 40 16.78 -10.74 -6.46
CA GLN A 40 16.84 -11.58 -7.67
C GLN A 40 16.70 -10.72 -8.94
N SER A 41 15.83 -9.72 -8.93
CA SER A 41 15.65 -8.77 -10.04
C SER A 41 16.71 -7.66 -10.09
N ARG A 42 17.72 -7.72 -9.20
CA ARG A 42 18.77 -6.69 -9.11
C ARG A 42 18.27 -5.26 -8.91
N GLY A 43 17.13 -5.12 -8.20
CA GLY A 43 16.52 -3.83 -7.89
C GLY A 43 15.45 -3.36 -8.90
N ASP A 44 15.20 -4.09 -9.96
CA ASP A 44 14.06 -3.80 -10.85
C ASP A 44 12.75 -4.22 -10.15
N LEU A 45 11.97 -3.22 -9.74
CA LEU A 45 10.74 -3.47 -8.99
C LEU A 45 9.63 -4.06 -9.86
N ILE A 46 9.62 -3.78 -11.16
CA ILE A 46 8.62 -4.36 -12.08
C ILE A 46 8.84 -5.85 -12.21
N GLU A 47 10.08 -6.24 -12.42
CA GLU A 47 10.46 -7.66 -12.48
C GLU A 47 10.24 -8.35 -11.12
N ALA A 48 10.56 -7.68 -10.00
CA ALA A 48 10.29 -8.21 -8.66
C ALA A 48 8.78 -8.48 -8.44
N ILE A 49 7.91 -7.57 -8.86
CA ILE A 49 6.45 -7.74 -8.82
C ILE A 49 6.00 -8.92 -9.68
N PHE A 50 6.58 -9.05 -10.88
CA PHE A 50 6.31 -10.19 -11.75
C PHE A 50 6.70 -11.51 -11.11
N LEU A 51 7.88 -11.60 -10.51
CA LEU A 51 8.33 -12.78 -9.79
C LEU A 51 7.40 -13.16 -8.64
N MET A 52 6.95 -12.16 -7.86
CA MET A 52 6.00 -12.39 -6.76
C MET A 52 4.65 -12.89 -7.27
N ARG A 53 4.13 -12.32 -8.35
CA ARG A 53 2.87 -12.78 -8.97
C ARG A 53 3.00 -14.20 -9.51
N ALA A 54 4.11 -14.51 -10.17
CA ALA A 54 4.39 -15.85 -10.68
C ALA A 54 4.49 -16.87 -9.53
N TYR A 55 5.25 -16.55 -8.49
CA TYR A 55 5.40 -17.42 -7.31
C TYR A 55 4.06 -17.65 -6.62
N ARG A 56 3.23 -16.62 -6.45
CA ARG A 56 1.90 -16.76 -5.85
C ARG A 56 1.03 -17.77 -6.57
N THR A 57 1.15 -17.92 -7.89
CA THR A 57 0.36 -18.89 -8.66
C THR A 57 0.75 -20.33 -8.36
N THR A 58 1.92 -20.58 -7.81
CA THR A 58 2.39 -21.92 -7.44
C THR A 58 1.88 -22.35 -6.06
N LEU A 59 1.35 -21.41 -5.27
CA LEU A 59 0.88 -21.69 -3.91
C LEU A 59 -0.55 -22.21 -3.94
N PRO A 60 -0.86 -23.27 -3.16
CA PRO A 60 -2.22 -23.74 -3.04
C PRO A 60 -3.10 -22.71 -2.30
N ARG A 61 -4.33 -22.54 -2.74
CA ARG A 61 -5.30 -21.71 -2.02
C ARG A 61 -5.87 -22.50 -0.84
N ILE A 62 -5.47 -22.13 0.38
CA ILE A 62 -5.92 -22.77 1.61
C ILE A 62 -7.32 -22.29 2.02
N GLY A 63 -7.61 -21.01 1.83
CA GLY A 63 -8.87 -20.41 2.23
C GLY A 63 -9.00 -18.94 1.83
N SER A 64 -9.94 -18.26 2.46
CA SER A 64 -10.11 -16.80 2.38
C SER A 64 -9.94 -16.20 3.77
N SER A 65 -9.31 -15.03 3.85
CA SER A 65 -9.21 -14.29 5.10
C SER A 65 -10.57 -13.80 5.56
N LYS A 66 -10.74 -13.63 6.87
CA LYS A 66 -11.87 -12.86 7.40
C LYS A 66 -11.74 -11.40 6.97
N PRO A 67 -12.84 -10.65 6.86
CA PRO A 67 -12.79 -9.22 6.64
C PRO A 67 -11.92 -8.53 7.69
N ILE A 68 -11.07 -7.61 7.25
CA ILE A 68 -10.18 -6.82 8.12
C ILE A 68 -10.90 -5.54 8.52
N GLU A 69 -10.88 -5.23 9.81
CA GLU A 69 -11.39 -3.96 10.32
C GLU A 69 -10.32 -2.87 10.14
N THR A 70 -10.44 -2.11 9.06
CA THR A 70 -9.46 -1.08 8.69
C THR A 70 -9.36 0.07 9.68
N SER A 71 -10.37 0.27 10.54
CA SER A 71 -10.33 1.28 11.60
C SER A 71 -9.24 1.01 12.65
N LYS A 72 -8.80 -0.25 12.79
CA LYS A 72 -7.75 -0.68 13.73
C LYS A 72 -6.35 -0.75 13.09
N MET A 73 -6.22 -0.34 11.83
CA MET A 73 -4.92 -0.34 11.16
C MET A 73 -4.03 0.79 11.67
N LEU A 74 -2.73 0.54 11.75
CA LEU A 74 -1.74 1.57 12.06
C LEU A 74 -1.74 2.66 10.97
N CYS A 75 -2.02 3.90 11.36
CA CYS A 75 -2.04 5.03 10.46
C CYS A 75 -0.63 5.62 10.31
N LEU A 76 0.10 5.20 9.29
CA LEU A 76 1.42 5.76 8.96
C LEU A 76 1.34 7.09 8.22
N ARG A 77 0.28 7.30 7.46
CA ARG A 77 0.05 8.50 6.65
C ARG A 77 -1.40 8.95 6.78
N ARG A 78 -1.59 10.24 6.92
CA ARG A 78 -2.90 10.85 7.03
C ARG A 78 -2.91 12.21 6.34
N ILE A 79 -3.53 12.27 5.19
CA ILE A 79 -3.67 13.48 4.38
C ILE A 79 -5.11 13.62 3.91
N SER A 80 -5.54 14.83 3.57
CA SER A 80 -6.82 15.08 2.92
C SER A 80 -6.70 16.26 1.98
N ALA A 81 -7.32 16.14 0.82
CA ALA A 81 -7.54 17.25 -0.10
C ALA A 81 -8.86 18.00 0.21
N THR A 82 -9.77 17.39 0.97
CA THR A 82 -11.08 17.95 1.30
C THR A 82 -11.02 18.96 2.44
N PHE A 83 -10.19 18.72 3.45
CA PHE A 83 -10.08 19.58 4.62
C PHE A 83 -8.76 20.34 4.60
N LYS A 84 -8.82 21.67 4.73
CA LYS A 84 -7.64 22.51 4.90
C LYS A 84 -6.95 22.20 6.24
N ASP A 85 -7.73 22.13 7.31
CA ASP A 85 -7.25 21.83 8.65
C ASP A 85 -7.90 20.54 9.15
N ILE A 86 -7.19 19.43 9.04
CA ILE A 86 -7.69 18.13 9.49
C ILE A 86 -7.59 18.05 11.02
N PRO A 87 -8.69 17.73 11.75
CA PRO A 87 -8.59 17.44 13.18
C PRO A 87 -7.56 16.33 13.46
N GLY A 88 -6.57 16.60 14.33
CA GLY A 88 -5.45 15.71 14.58
C GLY A 88 -4.25 15.89 13.63
N LYS A 89 -4.25 16.93 12.79
CA LYS A 89 -3.20 17.32 11.84
C LYS A 89 -2.95 16.32 10.72
N GLN A 90 -2.23 16.76 9.71
CA GLN A 90 -1.71 15.91 8.64
C GLN A 90 -0.52 15.09 9.13
N LYS A 91 -0.40 13.87 8.60
CA LYS A 91 0.74 13.00 8.81
C LYS A 91 1.22 12.53 7.45
N LEU A 92 2.42 12.95 7.04
CA LEU A 92 2.92 12.68 5.69
C LEU A 92 3.46 11.24 5.54
N GLY A 93 3.91 10.63 6.64
CA GLY A 93 4.50 9.30 6.60
C GLY A 93 5.86 9.26 5.89
N PRO A 94 6.34 8.09 5.53
CA PRO A 94 7.67 7.90 4.93
C PRO A 94 7.72 8.18 3.42
N THR A 95 6.74 8.87 2.84
CA THR A 95 6.70 9.15 1.40
C THR A 95 7.36 10.47 1.05
N PHE A 96 7.81 10.61 -0.20
CA PHE A 96 8.50 11.79 -0.71
C PHE A 96 7.59 12.78 -1.46
N ASP A 97 6.27 12.62 -1.40
CA ASP A 97 5.31 13.38 -2.23
C ASP A 97 5.36 14.88 -2.02
N TYR A 98 5.73 15.33 -0.83
CA TYR A 98 5.81 16.75 -0.46
C TYR A 98 7.25 17.25 -0.31
N THR A 99 8.23 16.52 -0.81
CA THR A 99 9.63 16.95 -0.83
C THR A 99 9.94 17.70 -2.13
N HIS A 100 10.99 18.52 -2.12
CA HIS A 100 11.43 19.29 -3.29
C HIS A 100 11.98 18.42 -4.44
N ARG A 101 12.14 17.12 -4.25
CA ARG A 101 12.70 16.20 -5.26
C ARG A 101 14.11 16.59 -5.72
N LEU A 102 14.88 17.18 -4.84
CA LEU A 102 16.29 17.49 -5.07
C LEU A 102 17.17 16.30 -4.66
N LEU A 103 18.26 16.10 -5.40
CA LEU A 103 19.25 15.12 -5.01
C LEU A 103 20.00 15.60 -3.76
N ASP A 104 20.15 14.73 -2.78
CA ASP A 104 20.95 14.98 -1.60
C ASP A 104 22.39 14.49 -1.82
N PHE A 105 23.25 15.42 -2.24
CA PHE A 105 24.66 15.12 -2.50
C PHE A 105 25.44 14.74 -1.24
N LYS A 106 24.93 14.98 -0.05
CA LYS A 106 25.55 14.53 1.19
C LYS A 106 25.62 13.00 1.27
N LEU A 107 24.67 12.32 0.62
CA LEU A 107 24.63 10.87 0.54
C LEU A 107 25.79 10.25 -0.28
N LEU A 108 26.53 11.06 -1.04
CA LEU A 108 27.74 10.62 -1.76
C LEU A 108 28.99 10.61 -0.87
N ALA A 109 28.97 11.30 0.26
CA ALA A 109 30.12 11.37 1.15
C ALA A 109 30.24 10.06 1.95
N ASP A 110 31.48 9.51 2.01
CA ASP A 110 31.79 8.41 2.93
C ASP A 110 31.86 8.97 4.35
N GLY A 111 30.79 8.79 5.12
CA GLY A 111 30.71 9.29 6.48
C GLY A 111 29.52 8.73 7.26
N GLU A 112 29.55 8.92 8.58
CA GLU A 112 28.38 8.61 9.41
C GLU A 112 27.29 9.65 9.15
N TYR A 113 26.18 9.19 8.61
CA TYR A 113 24.98 9.99 8.45
C TYR A 113 24.24 10.09 9.80
N GLU A 114 23.71 11.25 10.10
CA GLU A 114 22.70 11.34 11.15
C GLU A 114 21.56 10.37 10.76
N LYS A 115 21.44 9.31 11.54
CA LYS A 115 20.29 8.38 11.38
C LYS A 115 19.03 9.21 11.50
N ALA A 116 18.17 9.14 10.50
CA ALA A 116 16.86 9.76 10.55
C ALA A 116 16.25 9.41 11.92
N LYS A 117 15.90 10.43 12.71
CA LYS A 117 15.22 10.21 13.99
C LYS A 117 13.93 9.48 13.66
N ILE A 118 13.87 8.21 14.06
CA ILE A 118 12.62 7.45 14.01
C ILE A 118 11.68 8.19 14.95
N GLU A 119 10.76 8.96 14.41
CA GLU A 119 9.68 9.53 15.20
C GLU A 119 9.00 8.35 15.90
N LYS A 120 9.06 8.34 17.23
CA LYS A 120 8.29 7.37 18.00
C LYS A 120 6.83 7.60 17.63
N TYR A 121 6.23 6.61 16.99
CA TYR A 121 4.82 6.65 16.67
C TYR A 121 4.06 6.79 17.98
N ASP A 122 3.41 7.95 18.13
CA ASP A 122 2.48 8.17 19.24
C ASP A 122 1.25 7.30 18.93
N ASP A 123 1.00 6.29 19.75
CA ASP A 123 -0.11 5.32 19.62
C ASP A 123 -1.50 5.96 19.88
N LYS A 124 -1.57 7.30 19.95
CA LYS A 124 -2.85 7.99 20.08
C LYS A 124 -3.72 7.67 18.88
N GLU A 125 -4.91 7.19 19.15
CA GLU A 125 -5.94 7.00 18.13
C GLU A 125 -6.16 8.31 17.37
N ILE A 126 -5.66 8.37 16.14
CA ILE A 126 -5.89 9.50 15.25
C ILE A 126 -7.21 9.26 14.51
N PRO A 127 -8.18 10.18 14.60
CA PRO A 127 -9.45 9.99 13.93
C PRO A 127 -9.27 9.84 12.42
N HIS A 128 -9.93 8.86 11.81
CA HIS A 128 -9.88 8.63 10.38
C HIS A 128 -10.61 9.74 9.61
N VAL A 129 -10.04 10.18 8.48
CA VAL A 129 -10.65 11.22 7.62
C VAL A 129 -12.05 10.81 7.17
N LEU A 130 -12.26 9.55 6.83
CA LEU A 130 -13.57 9.02 6.42
C LEU A 130 -14.65 9.21 7.49
N SER A 131 -14.30 9.22 8.78
CA SER A 131 -15.25 9.45 9.86
C SER A 131 -15.82 10.87 9.83
N PHE A 132 -15.04 11.86 9.41
CA PHE A 132 -15.51 13.25 9.25
C PHE A 132 -16.40 13.38 8.03
N LEU A 133 -16.01 12.82 6.89
CA LEU A 133 -16.82 12.79 5.68
C LEU A 133 -18.19 12.16 5.92
N ASN A 134 -18.21 11.07 6.71
CA ASN A 134 -19.47 10.41 7.08
C ASN A 134 -20.34 11.28 8.01
N LYS A 135 -19.74 12.00 8.96
CA LYS A 135 -20.46 12.93 9.84
C LYS A 135 -21.07 14.11 9.08
N GLU A 136 -20.38 14.59 8.06
CA GLU A 136 -20.84 15.67 7.19
C GLU A 136 -21.85 15.21 6.12
N GLY A 137 -22.17 13.92 6.07
CA GLY A 137 -23.11 13.37 5.10
C GLY A 137 -22.56 13.30 3.67
N LEU A 138 -21.24 13.45 3.48
CA LEU A 138 -20.58 13.40 2.16
C LEU A 138 -20.36 11.97 1.65
N ILE A 139 -20.56 10.98 2.50
CA ILE A 139 -20.50 9.57 2.13
C ILE A 139 -21.90 8.98 2.12
N GLN A 140 -22.33 8.51 0.97
CA GLN A 140 -23.59 7.79 0.85
C GLN A 140 -23.50 6.45 1.58
N LYS A 141 -24.36 6.23 2.56
CA LYS A 141 -24.47 4.93 3.23
C LYS A 141 -25.14 3.94 2.29
N GLU A 142 -24.46 2.85 2.03
CA GLU A 142 -25.03 1.74 1.27
C GLU A 142 -25.84 0.82 2.18
N ILE A 143 -27.03 0.44 1.73
CA ILE A 143 -27.86 -0.55 2.39
C ILE A 143 -27.47 -1.92 1.82
N PRO A 144 -26.96 -2.85 2.66
CA PRO A 144 -26.64 -4.19 2.21
C PRO A 144 -27.88 -4.85 1.58
N SER A 145 -27.75 -5.35 0.37
CA SER A 145 -28.85 -6.02 -0.34
C SER A 145 -29.17 -7.42 0.22
N GLY A 146 -28.41 -7.91 1.17
CA GLY A 146 -28.51 -9.27 1.70
C GLY A 146 -28.10 -10.38 0.71
N LYS A 147 -27.79 -10.04 -0.54
CA LYS A 147 -27.35 -11.00 -1.54
C LYS A 147 -25.86 -11.29 -1.40
N THR A 148 -25.50 -12.56 -1.43
CA THR A 148 -24.09 -12.99 -1.48
C THR A 148 -23.47 -12.53 -2.78
N SER A 149 -22.37 -11.78 -2.70
CA SER A 149 -21.61 -11.36 -3.87
C SER A 149 -20.89 -12.54 -4.51
N LYS A 150 -20.92 -12.59 -5.84
CA LYS A 150 -20.13 -13.57 -6.60
C LYS A 150 -18.64 -13.29 -6.41
N ASP A 151 -17.87 -14.27 -5.99
CA ASP A 151 -16.42 -14.17 -5.81
C ASP A 151 -15.71 -14.36 -7.15
N ILE A 152 -15.15 -13.27 -7.70
CA ILE A 152 -14.43 -13.28 -8.99
C ILE A 152 -13.14 -14.10 -8.97
N THR A 153 -12.66 -14.49 -7.79
CA THR A 153 -11.47 -15.35 -7.67
C THR A 153 -11.79 -16.84 -7.84
N ARG A 154 -13.06 -17.19 -7.77
CA ARG A 154 -13.56 -18.58 -7.86
C ARG A 154 -14.44 -18.81 -9.09
N ASN A 155 -15.04 -17.75 -9.58
CA ASN A 155 -16.00 -17.82 -10.69
C ASN A 155 -15.48 -16.99 -11.86
N PRO A 156 -15.58 -17.49 -13.09
CA PRO A 156 -15.21 -16.73 -14.27
C PRO A 156 -16.04 -15.44 -14.38
N ILE A 157 -15.39 -14.38 -14.84
CA ILE A 157 -16.01 -13.10 -15.12
C ILE A 157 -16.81 -13.21 -16.42
N ASN A 158 -18.08 -12.86 -16.38
CA ASN A 158 -18.95 -12.77 -17.55
C ASN A 158 -19.44 -11.33 -17.71
N PHE A 159 -19.44 -10.82 -18.92
CA PHE A 159 -19.97 -9.50 -19.24
C PHE A 159 -21.46 -9.53 -19.55
N PRO A 160 -22.24 -8.51 -19.11
CA PRO A 160 -21.82 -7.33 -18.34
C PRO A 160 -21.56 -7.63 -16.87
N LEU A 161 -20.55 -6.99 -16.28
CA LEU A 161 -20.19 -7.14 -14.88
C LEU A 161 -21.23 -6.49 -13.97
N THR A 162 -21.58 -7.17 -12.90
CA THR A 162 -22.34 -6.57 -11.79
C THR A 162 -21.51 -5.52 -11.06
N ARG A 163 -22.16 -4.65 -10.27
CA ARG A 163 -21.44 -3.66 -9.46
C ARG A 163 -20.42 -4.31 -8.51
N SER A 164 -20.80 -5.43 -7.88
CA SER A 164 -19.93 -6.16 -6.96
C SER A 164 -18.69 -6.72 -7.66
N GLU A 165 -18.85 -7.32 -8.85
CA GLU A 165 -17.74 -7.84 -9.64
C GLU A 165 -16.79 -6.71 -10.09
N ARG A 166 -17.34 -5.56 -10.49
CA ARG A 166 -16.51 -4.37 -10.83
C ARG A 166 -15.72 -3.87 -9.63
N LEU A 167 -16.34 -3.76 -8.45
CA LEU A 167 -15.65 -3.34 -7.23
C LEU A 167 -14.55 -4.33 -6.82
N GLN A 168 -14.82 -5.62 -6.91
CA GLN A 168 -13.80 -6.64 -6.64
C GLN A 168 -12.64 -6.57 -7.63
N SER A 169 -12.92 -6.34 -8.91
CA SER A 169 -11.89 -6.17 -9.95
C SER A 169 -11.02 -4.94 -9.68
N LEU A 170 -11.63 -3.81 -9.30
CA LEU A 170 -10.93 -2.58 -8.95
C LEU A 170 -10.09 -2.75 -7.69
N SER A 171 -10.62 -3.40 -6.64
CA SER A 171 -9.87 -3.63 -5.40
C SER A 171 -8.69 -4.58 -5.57
N ARG A 172 -8.68 -5.38 -6.61
CA ARG A 172 -7.55 -6.26 -6.98
C ARG A 172 -6.63 -5.63 -8.02
N GLY A 173 -6.99 -4.47 -8.51
CA GLY A 173 -6.17 -3.69 -9.43
C GLY A 173 -4.99 -3.02 -8.76
N ASP A 174 -4.30 -2.20 -9.53
CA ASP A 174 -3.18 -1.40 -9.04
C ASP A 174 -3.66 -0.41 -7.96
N GLU A 175 -2.99 -0.42 -6.82
CA GLU A 175 -3.25 0.49 -5.71
C GLU A 175 -3.15 1.97 -6.14
N GLY A 176 -2.19 2.30 -7.00
CA GLY A 176 -2.05 3.64 -7.57
C GLY A 176 -3.26 4.07 -8.39
N PHE A 177 -3.90 3.15 -9.12
CA PHE A 177 -5.12 3.43 -9.86
C PHE A 177 -6.30 3.74 -8.93
N LEU A 178 -6.45 2.97 -7.85
CA LEU A 178 -7.50 3.21 -6.85
C LEU A 178 -7.30 4.56 -6.14
N LEU A 179 -6.07 4.90 -5.79
CA LEU A 179 -5.73 6.20 -5.22
C LEU A 179 -6.00 7.33 -6.21
N GLY A 180 -5.65 7.16 -7.49
CA GLY A 180 -5.95 8.13 -8.55
C GLY A 180 -7.44 8.36 -8.70
N LEU A 181 -8.26 7.32 -8.66
CA LEU A 181 -9.73 7.45 -8.68
C LEU A 181 -10.25 8.17 -7.44
N ALA A 182 -9.74 7.85 -6.25
CA ALA A 182 -10.13 8.53 -5.02
C ALA A 182 -9.83 10.04 -5.09
N TYR A 183 -8.68 10.43 -5.60
CA TYR A 183 -8.33 11.82 -5.84
C TYR A 183 -9.27 12.50 -6.84
N SER A 184 -9.66 11.82 -7.92
CA SER A 184 -10.53 12.39 -8.95
C SER A 184 -11.95 12.66 -8.45
N THR A 185 -12.41 11.94 -7.43
CA THR A 185 -13.75 12.10 -6.84
C THR A 185 -13.83 13.14 -5.73
N GLN A 186 -12.68 13.66 -5.29
CA GLN A 186 -12.59 14.66 -4.21
C GLN A 186 -12.53 16.12 -4.71
N ARG A 187 -12.92 16.38 -5.92
CA ARG A 187 -12.99 17.72 -6.50
C ARG A 187 -14.24 18.46 -6.06
#